data_a056b57c500b6b5e9225eadb75df291f
#
_entry.id   a056b57c500b6b5e9225eadb75df291f
#
_cell.length_a   1.000
_cell.length_b   1.000
_cell.length_c   1.000
_cell.angle_alpha   90.00
_cell.angle_beta   90.00
_cell.angle_gamma   90.00
#
_symmetry.space_group_name_H-M   'P 1'
#
loop_
_entity.id
_entity.type
_entity.pdbx_description
1 polymer ?
#
loop_
_entity_poly.entity_id
_entity_poly.type
_entity_poly.pdbx_seq_one_letter_code
_entity_poly.pdbx_strand_id
1 'polypeptide(L)'
;IMPLPKITTAEYELTLPSTGKTVKYRPFLVREEKILILSLESEDQKQITNAVKQVLKECVKTKGIKIDTLPSFDIEYLFLNIRAKSVGETIDLVVTCGDDGVTEVPVTVAIDDIKVVKSDDHSQDVELADGYTVKMKYPSLNQFIETNFNQKDDDAVEKSFEIVAASIDMVYNDEEMFAASECTKKELKEWVESLTSEHFQKIEKFFETMPKLKHTLKVTNPKTKKENTIELEGLSDFFA
;
A
#
# COMPACT_ATOMS: atom_id res chain seq x y z
N ILE A 1 35.49 -16.56 10.93
CA ILE A 1 35.13 -16.09 12.30
C ILE A 1 35.27 -14.58 12.27
N MET A 2 34.19 -13.81 12.45
CA MET A 2 34.29 -12.36 12.58
C MET A 2 34.90 -12.03 13.94
N PRO A 3 36.00 -11.27 14.00
CA PRO A 3 36.69 -10.98 15.26
C PRO A 3 35.99 -9.87 16.09
N LEU A 4 34.94 -9.24 15.52
CA LEU A 4 34.18 -8.17 16.18
C LEU A 4 32.90 -8.69 16.85
N PRO A 5 32.47 -8.09 17.97
CA PRO A 5 31.28 -8.50 18.68
C PRO A 5 30.03 -8.26 17.80
N LYS A 6 29.06 -9.16 17.89
CA LYS A 6 27.72 -8.93 17.31
C LYS A 6 26.94 -7.97 18.21
N ILE A 7 26.55 -6.84 17.65
CA ILE A 7 25.67 -5.89 18.33
C ILE A 7 24.23 -6.33 18.12
N THR A 8 23.48 -6.53 19.21
CA THR A 8 22.07 -6.86 19.17
C THR A 8 21.24 -5.60 18.93
N THR A 9 20.19 -5.71 18.12
CA THR A 9 19.22 -4.63 17.91
C THR A 9 18.01 -4.84 18.81
N ALA A 10 17.36 -3.76 19.22
CA ALA A 10 16.07 -3.82 19.89
C ALA A 10 15.01 -4.42 18.93
N GLU A 11 14.02 -5.11 19.50
CA GLU A 11 12.85 -5.60 18.78
C GLU A 11 11.61 -4.82 19.22
N TYR A 12 10.74 -4.54 18.27
CA TYR A 12 9.49 -3.81 18.45
C TYR A 12 8.33 -4.64 17.94
N GLU A 13 7.13 -4.27 18.34
CA GLU A 13 5.88 -4.92 17.92
C GLU A 13 4.97 -3.92 17.22
N LEU A 14 4.24 -4.40 16.23
CA LEU A 14 3.25 -3.67 15.45
C LEU A 14 2.07 -4.56 15.13
N THR A 15 0.87 -4.01 15.16
CA THR A 15 -0.34 -4.72 14.73
C THR A 15 -0.66 -4.36 13.28
N LEU A 16 -0.74 -5.39 12.41
CA LEU A 16 -1.09 -5.19 11.00
C LEU A 16 -2.55 -4.73 10.86
N PRO A 17 -2.81 -3.62 10.15
CA PRO A 17 -4.16 -3.10 9.95
C PRO A 17 -5.13 -4.06 9.27
N SER A 18 -4.65 -4.89 8.34
CA SER A 18 -5.50 -5.83 7.57
C SER A 18 -6.04 -6.99 8.39
N THR A 19 -5.24 -7.51 9.32
CA THR A 19 -5.52 -8.78 9.99
C THR A 19 -5.60 -8.68 11.51
N GLY A 20 -5.18 -7.57 12.09
CA GLY A 20 -5.02 -7.43 13.55
C GLY A 20 -3.91 -8.30 14.15
N LYS A 21 -3.07 -8.94 13.33
CA LYS A 21 -1.95 -9.77 13.81
C LYS A 21 -0.79 -8.91 14.28
N THR A 22 -0.23 -9.26 15.42
CA THR A 22 0.99 -8.62 15.94
C THR A 22 2.23 -9.17 15.23
N VAL A 23 3.05 -8.26 14.72
CA VAL A 23 4.30 -8.55 14.02
C VAL A 23 5.45 -7.98 14.82
N LYS A 24 6.46 -8.81 15.09
CA LYS A 24 7.74 -8.39 15.68
C LYS A 24 8.70 -8.00 14.57
N TYR A 25 9.39 -6.88 14.76
CA TYR A 25 10.36 -6.37 13.81
C TYR A 25 11.55 -5.72 14.52
N ARG A 26 12.65 -5.58 13.81
CA ARG A 26 13.82 -4.78 14.21
C ARG A 26 13.99 -3.57 13.29
N PRO A 27 14.67 -2.54 13.74
CA PRO A 27 15.15 -1.48 12.86
C PRO A 27 16.03 -2.06 11.75
N PHE A 28 16.10 -1.38 10.60
CA PHE A 28 17.07 -1.75 9.58
C PHE A 28 18.50 -1.35 10.00
N LEU A 29 19.44 -2.08 9.47
CA LEU A 29 20.87 -1.84 9.67
C LEU A 29 21.42 -1.04 8.48
N VAL A 30 22.64 -0.57 8.58
CA VAL A 30 23.33 0.17 7.50
C VAL A 30 23.30 -0.57 6.15
N ARG A 31 23.30 -1.91 6.15
CA ARG A 31 23.23 -2.69 4.92
C ARG A 31 21.87 -2.57 4.22
N GLU A 32 20.76 -2.55 4.99
CA GLU A 32 19.42 -2.35 4.44
C GLU A 32 19.21 -0.89 4.04
N GLU A 33 19.72 0.06 4.82
CA GLU A 33 19.71 1.49 4.48
C GLU A 33 20.44 1.75 3.14
N LYS A 34 21.60 1.13 2.94
CA LYS A 34 22.33 1.22 1.67
C LYS A 34 21.50 0.72 0.47
N ILE A 35 20.75 -0.37 0.65
CA ILE A 35 19.87 -0.89 -0.41
C ILE A 35 18.79 0.14 -0.75
N LEU A 36 18.17 0.77 0.24
CA LEU A 36 17.15 1.80 0.04
C LEU A 36 17.73 3.03 -0.68
N ILE A 37 18.87 3.56 -0.21
CA ILE A 37 19.52 4.73 -0.84
C ILE A 37 19.82 4.44 -2.32
N LEU A 38 20.46 3.31 -2.63
CA LEU A 38 20.81 2.96 -4.01
C LEU A 38 19.57 2.77 -4.90
N SER A 39 18.46 2.27 -4.34
CA SER A 39 17.23 2.13 -5.10
C SER A 39 16.53 3.47 -5.36
N LEU A 40 16.57 4.40 -4.39
CA LEU A 40 16.04 5.75 -4.55
C LEU A 40 16.84 6.53 -5.60
N GLU A 41 18.17 6.43 -5.59
CA GLU A 41 19.03 7.06 -6.60
C GLU A 41 18.79 6.55 -8.03
N SER A 42 18.22 5.36 -8.19
CA SER A 42 17.89 4.80 -9.51
C SER A 42 16.67 5.45 -10.15
N GLU A 43 15.82 6.13 -9.38
CA GLU A 43 14.51 6.68 -9.77
C GLU A 43 13.55 5.63 -10.39
N ASP A 44 13.90 4.34 -10.29
CA ASP A 44 13.11 3.22 -10.81
C ASP A 44 12.16 2.71 -9.74
N GLN A 45 10.87 2.97 -9.91
CA GLN A 45 9.82 2.59 -8.96
C GLN A 45 9.80 1.08 -8.66
N LYS A 46 10.10 0.25 -9.66
CA LYS A 46 10.18 -1.20 -9.47
C LYS A 46 11.37 -1.58 -8.57
N GLN A 47 12.52 -0.95 -8.75
CA GLN A 47 13.69 -1.17 -7.89
C GLN A 47 13.42 -0.69 -6.46
N ILE A 48 12.80 0.49 -6.31
CA ILE A 48 12.42 1.04 -5.00
C ILE A 48 11.48 0.06 -4.27
N THR A 49 10.43 -0.41 -4.95
CA THR A 49 9.46 -1.34 -4.36
C THR A 49 10.09 -2.68 -3.97
N ASN A 50 10.99 -3.22 -4.80
CA ASN A 50 11.72 -4.45 -4.49
C ASN A 50 12.68 -4.26 -3.31
N ALA A 51 13.33 -3.10 -3.20
CA ALA A 51 14.20 -2.77 -2.06
C ALA A 51 13.40 -2.69 -0.74
N VAL A 52 12.25 -2.01 -0.74
CA VAL A 52 11.33 -1.99 0.41
C VAL A 52 10.94 -3.40 0.83
N LYS A 53 10.53 -4.23 -0.12
CA LYS A 53 10.17 -5.63 0.11
C LYS A 53 11.31 -6.45 0.72
N GLN A 54 12.53 -6.27 0.20
CA GLN A 54 13.72 -6.95 0.73
C GLN A 54 14.02 -6.50 2.16
N VAL A 55 13.98 -5.21 2.44
CA VAL A 55 14.19 -4.65 3.77
C VAL A 55 13.17 -5.20 4.76
N LEU A 56 11.90 -5.26 4.38
CA LEU A 56 10.84 -5.82 5.23
C LEU A 56 11.09 -7.30 5.55
N LYS A 57 11.47 -8.12 4.56
CA LYS A 57 11.81 -9.54 4.77
C LYS A 57 12.96 -9.74 5.76
N GLU A 58 13.95 -8.85 5.76
CA GLU A 58 15.08 -8.91 6.69
C GLU A 58 14.73 -8.40 8.09
N CYS A 59 13.86 -7.39 8.18
CA CYS A 59 13.52 -6.74 9.44
C CYS A 59 12.42 -7.45 10.23
N VAL A 60 11.44 -8.06 9.56
CA VAL A 60 10.35 -8.80 10.20
C VAL A 60 10.87 -10.10 10.81
N LYS A 61 10.54 -10.33 12.09
CA LYS A 61 10.97 -11.48 12.87
C LYS A 61 9.88 -12.52 13.11
N THR A 62 8.63 -12.14 12.96
CA THR A 62 7.50 -13.06 13.14
C THR A 62 7.48 -14.09 12.01
N LYS A 63 7.57 -15.36 12.39
CA LYS A 63 7.47 -16.48 11.44
C LYS A 63 6.06 -16.57 10.85
N GLY A 64 5.97 -16.94 9.58
CA GLY A 64 4.69 -17.15 8.89
C GLY A 64 4.07 -15.89 8.26
N ILE A 65 4.66 -14.71 8.45
CA ILE A 65 4.29 -13.50 7.72
C ILE A 65 4.97 -13.53 6.35
N LYS A 66 4.14 -13.61 5.32
CA LYS A 66 4.60 -13.59 3.92
C LYS A 66 4.46 -12.16 3.37
N ILE A 67 5.55 -11.38 3.40
CA ILE A 67 5.58 -9.99 2.94
C ILE A 67 4.98 -9.84 1.52
N ASP A 68 5.24 -10.79 0.63
CA ASP A 68 4.78 -10.77 -0.76
C ASP A 68 3.25 -10.81 -0.93
N THR A 69 2.54 -11.28 0.08
CA THR A 69 1.06 -11.44 0.06
C THR A 69 0.33 -10.43 0.93
N LEU A 70 1.06 -9.57 1.66
CA LEU A 70 0.44 -8.51 2.44
C LEU A 70 -0.17 -7.44 1.53
N PRO A 71 -1.29 -6.84 1.93
CA PRO A 71 -1.83 -5.65 1.29
C PRO A 71 -0.82 -4.50 1.23
N SER A 72 -0.93 -3.65 0.22
CA SER A 72 -0.03 -2.50 0.05
C SER A 72 0.00 -1.60 1.29
N PHE A 73 -1.15 -1.30 1.87
CA PHE A 73 -1.25 -0.45 3.07
C PHE A 73 -0.60 -1.07 4.33
N ASP A 74 -0.57 -2.40 4.46
CA ASP A 74 0.18 -3.08 5.53
C ASP A 74 1.69 -2.93 5.32
N ILE A 75 2.13 -3.08 4.06
CA ILE A 75 3.53 -2.91 3.67
C ILE A 75 4.01 -1.48 3.97
N GLU A 76 3.23 -0.50 3.55
CA GLU A 76 3.51 0.91 3.77
C GLU A 76 3.57 1.26 5.26
N TYR A 77 2.59 0.81 6.02
CA TYR A 77 2.51 1.04 7.45
C TYR A 77 3.66 0.37 8.22
N LEU A 78 3.98 -0.89 7.88
CA LEU A 78 5.09 -1.63 8.47
C LEU A 78 6.44 -0.96 8.14
N PHE A 79 6.64 -0.53 6.89
CA PHE A 79 7.86 0.14 6.47
C PHE A 79 8.07 1.47 7.19
N LEU A 80 7.05 2.31 7.31
CA LEU A 80 7.14 3.57 8.06
C LEU A 80 7.52 3.37 9.52
N ASN A 81 6.93 2.37 10.18
CA ASN A 81 7.24 2.07 11.57
C ASN A 81 8.67 1.53 11.75
N ILE A 82 9.15 0.69 10.84
CA ILE A 82 10.55 0.23 10.84
C ILE A 82 11.50 1.42 10.63
N ARG A 83 11.17 2.32 9.68
CA ARG A 83 11.92 3.55 9.42
C ARG A 83 11.98 4.46 10.65
N ALA A 84 10.84 4.65 11.34
CA ALA A 84 10.77 5.47 12.55
C ALA A 84 11.79 5.01 13.62
N LYS A 85 11.91 3.70 13.80
CA LYS A 85 12.85 3.10 14.78
C LYS A 85 14.29 3.00 14.27
N SER A 86 14.53 3.29 12.99
CA SER A 86 15.85 3.20 12.35
C SER A 86 16.55 4.55 12.23
N VAL A 87 15.86 5.57 11.71
CA VAL A 87 16.43 6.87 11.36
C VAL A 87 15.74 8.07 11.99
N GLY A 88 14.64 7.86 12.71
CA GLY A 88 13.93 8.92 13.42
C GLY A 88 12.40 8.86 13.21
N GLU A 89 11.70 9.43 14.17
CA GLU A 89 10.23 9.36 14.30
C GLU A 89 9.51 10.50 13.54
N THR A 90 10.27 11.30 12.78
CA THR A 90 9.73 12.39 11.95
C THR A 90 10.19 12.29 10.52
N ILE A 91 9.41 12.87 9.62
CA ILE A 91 9.71 13.01 8.20
C ILE A 91 9.63 14.48 7.83
N ASP A 92 10.69 15.02 7.22
CA ASP A 92 10.68 16.35 6.65
C ASP A 92 10.29 16.28 5.18
N LEU A 93 9.27 17.05 4.81
CA LEU A 93 8.68 17.10 3.47
C LEU A 93 8.59 18.53 2.99
N VAL A 94 8.50 18.71 1.68
CA VAL A 94 8.13 19.98 1.04
C VAL A 94 6.79 19.77 0.33
N VAL A 95 5.78 20.53 0.72
CA VAL A 95 4.43 20.41 0.16
C VAL A 95 4.07 21.67 -0.61
N THR A 96 3.38 21.49 -1.74
CA THR A 96 2.90 22.61 -2.56
C THR A 96 1.52 23.04 -2.10
N CYS A 97 1.33 24.35 -1.85
CA CYS A 97 0.05 24.92 -1.48
C CYS A 97 -0.94 24.83 -2.64
N GLY A 98 -2.14 24.28 -2.37
CA GLY A 98 -3.17 24.08 -3.40
C GLY A 98 -3.85 25.37 -3.86
N ASP A 99 -3.79 26.44 -3.07
CA ASP A 99 -4.47 27.72 -3.36
C ASP A 99 -3.79 28.53 -4.48
N ASP A 100 -2.50 28.37 -4.71
CA ASP A 100 -1.76 28.99 -5.80
C ASP A 100 -0.99 27.99 -6.69
N GLY A 101 -0.89 26.74 -6.27
CA GLY A 101 -0.26 25.66 -7.03
C GLY A 101 1.25 25.78 -7.24
N VAL A 102 1.93 26.74 -6.59
CA VAL A 102 3.35 27.02 -6.82
C VAL A 102 4.14 27.29 -5.54
N THR A 103 3.50 27.69 -4.45
CA THR A 103 4.21 27.97 -3.21
C THR A 103 4.48 26.70 -2.44
N GLU A 104 5.76 26.42 -2.25
CA GLU A 104 6.25 25.29 -1.48
C GLU A 104 6.45 25.67 -0.02
N VAL A 105 6.06 24.78 0.89
CA VAL A 105 6.19 24.96 2.35
C VAL A 105 6.88 23.71 2.94
N PRO A 106 7.98 23.88 3.66
CA PRO A 106 8.58 22.77 4.41
C PRO A 106 7.70 22.43 5.61
N VAL A 107 7.46 21.14 5.82
CA VAL A 107 6.68 20.60 6.93
C VAL A 107 7.40 19.40 7.54
N THR A 108 7.24 19.22 8.84
CA THR A 108 7.72 18.04 9.57
C THR A 108 6.51 17.25 10.05
N VAL A 109 6.44 15.98 9.69
CA VAL A 109 5.35 15.06 10.04
C VAL A 109 5.87 14.02 11.02
N ALA A 110 5.19 13.85 12.16
CA ALA A 110 5.46 12.73 13.04
C ALA A 110 4.89 11.42 12.44
N ILE A 111 5.70 10.37 12.37
CA ILE A 111 5.27 9.08 11.80
C ILE A 111 4.09 8.50 12.58
N ASP A 112 4.03 8.74 13.89
CA ASP A 112 2.92 8.28 14.73
C ASP A 112 1.56 8.93 14.39
N ASP A 113 1.56 10.05 13.67
CA ASP A 113 0.34 10.73 13.21
C ASP A 113 -0.18 10.15 11.89
N ILE A 114 0.65 9.41 11.17
CA ILE A 114 0.29 8.75 9.91
C ILE A 114 -0.47 7.46 10.23
N LYS A 115 -1.70 7.33 9.74
CA LYS A 115 -2.57 6.19 10.05
C LYS A 115 -3.08 5.51 8.78
N VAL A 116 -3.38 4.23 8.91
CA VAL A 116 -4.19 3.52 7.92
C VAL A 116 -5.66 3.83 8.21
N VAL A 117 -6.29 4.54 7.29
CA VAL A 117 -7.68 4.98 7.37
C VAL A 117 -8.51 4.13 6.41
N LYS A 118 -9.63 3.62 6.89
CA LYS A 118 -10.63 2.89 6.13
C LYS A 118 -11.93 3.68 6.12
N SER A 119 -12.61 3.73 4.98
CA SER A 119 -13.95 4.31 4.90
C SER A 119 -14.95 3.48 5.70
N ASP A 120 -15.90 4.13 6.36
CA ASP A 120 -16.93 3.46 7.18
C ASP A 120 -17.84 2.56 6.36
N ASP A 121 -18.03 2.87 5.07
CA ASP A 121 -18.84 2.11 4.12
C ASP A 121 -18.05 1.04 3.35
N HIS A 122 -16.79 0.77 3.73
CA HIS A 122 -15.97 -0.24 3.08
C HIS A 122 -16.40 -1.65 3.44
N SER A 123 -16.64 -2.47 2.41
CA SER A 123 -16.88 -3.90 2.51
C SER A 123 -16.03 -4.68 1.51
N GLN A 124 -15.55 -5.85 1.93
CA GLN A 124 -14.94 -6.81 1.01
C GLN A 124 -15.98 -7.63 0.24
N ASP A 125 -17.21 -7.69 0.74
CA ASP A 125 -18.32 -8.35 0.07
C ASP A 125 -19.10 -7.30 -0.73
N VAL A 126 -19.13 -7.48 -2.05
CA VAL A 126 -19.77 -6.58 -3.02
C VAL A 126 -20.98 -7.31 -3.62
N GLU A 127 -22.17 -6.86 -3.24
CA GLU A 127 -23.42 -7.41 -3.76
C GLU A 127 -23.64 -6.99 -5.21
N LEU A 128 -23.81 -7.96 -6.08
CA LEU A 128 -24.19 -7.78 -7.49
C LEU A 128 -25.71 -7.97 -7.69
N ALA A 129 -26.13 -8.31 -8.90
CA ALA A 129 -27.48 -8.72 -9.20
C ALA A 129 -27.70 -10.22 -8.94
N ASP A 130 -28.96 -10.64 -8.96
CA ASP A 130 -29.40 -12.04 -8.87
C ASP A 130 -28.89 -12.80 -7.63
N GLY A 131 -28.64 -12.06 -6.53
CA GLY A 131 -28.19 -12.63 -5.26
C GLY A 131 -26.73 -13.05 -5.22
N TYR A 132 -25.95 -12.78 -6.26
CA TYR A 132 -24.51 -13.03 -6.24
C TYR A 132 -23.76 -11.94 -5.49
N THR A 133 -22.79 -12.38 -4.70
CA THR A 133 -21.83 -11.53 -3.99
C THR A 133 -20.41 -11.86 -4.43
N VAL A 134 -19.62 -10.83 -4.73
CA VAL A 134 -18.20 -10.97 -4.99
C VAL A 134 -17.43 -10.63 -3.72
N LYS A 135 -16.68 -11.57 -3.20
CA LYS A 135 -15.73 -11.32 -2.14
C LYS A 135 -14.41 -10.86 -2.71
N MET A 136 -14.01 -9.67 -2.31
CA MET A 136 -12.76 -9.05 -2.76
C MET A 136 -11.64 -9.27 -1.75
N LYS A 137 -10.43 -9.45 -2.23
CA LYS A 137 -9.20 -9.40 -1.44
C LYS A 137 -8.39 -8.16 -1.81
N TYR A 138 -7.67 -7.62 -0.86
CA TYR A 138 -6.83 -6.46 -1.10
C TYR A 138 -5.69 -6.80 -2.06
N PRO A 139 -5.36 -5.90 -3.01
CA PRO A 139 -4.20 -6.06 -3.88
C PRO A 139 -2.92 -6.22 -3.05
N SER A 140 -2.14 -7.24 -3.36
CA SER A 140 -0.83 -7.42 -2.74
C SER A 140 0.22 -6.52 -3.42
N LEU A 141 1.34 -6.32 -2.73
CA LEU A 141 2.48 -5.58 -3.30
C LEU A 141 2.96 -6.21 -4.62
N ASN A 142 2.96 -7.54 -4.72
CA ASN A 142 3.35 -8.21 -5.97
C ASN A 142 2.39 -7.89 -7.11
N GLN A 143 1.08 -7.93 -6.86
CA GLN A 143 0.07 -7.56 -7.86
C GLN A 143 0.25 -6.11 -8.29
N PHE A 144 0.47 -5.20 -7.34
CA PHE A 144 0.75 -3.80 -7.63
C PHE A 144 1.99 -3.64 -8.53
N ILE A 145 3.09 -4.34 -8.23
CA ILE A 145 4.32 -4.30 -9.05
C ILE A 145 4.06 -4.88 -10.45
N GLU A 146 3.43 -6.05 -10.53
CA GLU A 146 3.17 -6.72 -11.81
C GLU A 146 2.32 -5.84 -12.73
N THR A 147 1.31 -5.19 -12.20
CA THR A 147 0.36 -4.41 -12.97
C THR A 147 0.90 -3.03 -13.36
N ASN A 148 1.67 -2.38 -12.49
CA ASN A 148 2.12 -1.01 -12.75
C ASN A 148 3.48 -0.92 -13.47
N PHE A 149 4.37 -1.93 -13.34
CA PHE A 149 5.74 -1.82 -13.83
C PHE A 149 6.13 -2.80 -14.92
N ASN A 150 5.32 -3.81 -15.22
CA ASN A 150 5.65 -4.84 -16.21
C ASN A 150 5.02 -4.61 -17.59
N GLN A 151 4.15 -3.63 -17.76
CA GLN A 151 3.45 -3.36 -19.02
C GLN A 151 3.75 -1.95 -19.54
N LYS A 152 3.62 -1.75 -20.86
CA LYS A 152 3.80 -0.45 -21.50
C LYS A 152 2.60 0.46 -21.22
N ASP A 153 2.82 1.76 -21.21
CA ASP A 153 1.87 2.82 -20.82
C ASP A 153 0.52 2.86 -21.58
N ASP A 154 0.40 2.15 -22.70
CA ASP A 154 -0.78 2.23 -23.58
C ASP A 154 -2.03 1.46 -23.08
N ASP A 155 -1.95 0.72 -21.96
CA ASP A 155 -3.01 -0.19 -21.51
C ASP A 155 -3.56 0.09 -20.11
N ALA A 156 -3.80 1.35 -19.74
CA ALA A 156 -4.32 1.71 -18.40
C ALA A 156 -5.67 1.03 -18.09
N VAL A 157 -6.56 0.93 -19.09
CA VAL A 157 -7.86 0.25 -18.94
C VAL A 157 -7.66 -1.25 -18.71
N GLU A 158 -6.81 -1.88 -19.52
CA GLU A 158 -6.48 -3.29 -19.41
C GLU A 158 -5.90 -3.65 -18.02
N LYS A 159 -4.99 -2.81 -17.53
CA LYS A 159 -4.42 -2.94 -16.17
C LYS A 159 -5.49 -2.87 -15.09
N SER A 160 -6.48 -1.98 -15.23
CA SER A 160 -7.59 -1.88 -14.27
C SER A 160 -8.38 -3.19 -14.21
N PHE A 161 -8.71 -3.79 -15.35
CA PHE A 161 -9.40 -5.08 -15.40
C PHE A 161 -8.55 -6.21 -14.79
N GLU A 162 -7.25 -6.23 -15.04
CA GLU A 162 -6.33 -7.21 -14.44
C GLU A 162 -6.25 -7.09 -12.91
N ILE A 163 -6.19 -5.86 -12.37
CA ILE A 163 -6.19 -5.63 -10.92
C ILE A 163 -7.51 -6.11 -10.31
N VAL A 164 -8.64 -5.76 -10.92
CA VAL A 164 -9.96 -6.18 -10.47
C VAL A 164 -10.05 -7.71 -10.45
N ALA A 165 -9.73 -8.37 -11.56
CA ALA A 165 -9.76 -9.83 -11.67
C ALA A 165 -8.84 -10.53 -10.65
N ALA A 166 -7.62 -10.01 -10.47
CA ALA A 166 -6.66 -10.55 -9.51
C ALA A 166 -7.08 -10.32 -8.04
N SER A 167 -7.96 -9.35 -7.78
CA SER A 167 -8.48 -9.03 -6.45
C SER A 167 -9.76 -9.77 -6.08
N ILE A 168 -10.30 -10.59 -6.95
CA ILE A 168 -11.41 -11.49 -6.62
C ILE A 168 -10.89 -12.65 -5.76
N ASP A 169 -11.55 -12.91 -4.63
CA ASP A 169 -11.30 -14.09 -3.79
C ASP A 169 -12.28 -15.21 -4.14
N MET A 170 -13.56 -14.87 -4.18
CA MET A 170 -14.63 -15.80 -4.58
C MET A 170 -15.87 -15.05 -5.09
N VAL A 171 -16.70 -15.75 -5.83
CA VAL A 171 -18.06 -15.34 -6.21
C VAL A 171 -19.01 -16.35 -5.63
N TYR A 172 -20.06 -15.92 -4.94
CA TYR A 172 -20.99 -16.84 -4.27
C TYR A 172 -22.41 -16.29 -4.19
N ASN A 173 -23.35 -17.19 -4.01
CA ASN A 173 -24.73 -16.92 -3.60
C ASN A 173 -25.16 -17.96 -2.55
N ASP A 174 -26.46 -18.07 -2.26
CA ASP A 174 -26.97 -19.00 -1.26
C ASP A 174 -26.83 -20.49 -1.68
N GLU A 175 -26.64 -20.78 -2.96
CA GLU A 175 -26.62 -22.13 -3.52
C GLU A 175 -25.24 -22.56 -4.01
N GLU A 176 -24.42 -21.63 -4.51
CA GLU A 176 -23.17 -21.91 -5.21
C GLU A 176 -22.02 -21.01 -4.75
N MET A 177 -20.81 -21.52 -4.84
CA MET A 177 -19.58 -20.80 -4.53
C MET A 177 -18.49 -21.15 -5.54
N PHE A 178 -17.87 -20.12 -6.10
CA PHE A 178 -16.79 -20.22 -7.07
C PHE A 178 -15.53 -19.54 -6.50
N ALA A 179 -14.54 -20.33 -6.11
CA ALA A 179 -13.28 -19.80 -5.60
C ALA A 179 -12.39 -19.33 -6.77
N ALA A 180 -11.85 -18.12 -6.67
CA ALA A 180 -10.93 -17.60 -7.69
C ALA A 180 -9.65 -18.43 -7.84
N SER A 181 -9.25 -19.18 -6.80
CA SER A 181 -8.11 -20.10 -6.84
C SER A 181 -8.31 -21.30 -7.78
N GLU A 182 -9.55 -21.61 -8.15
CA GLU A 182 -9.91 -22.69 -9.07
C GLU A 182 -10.05 -22.20 -10.51
N CYS A 183 -9.98 -20.88 -10.73
CA CYS A 183 -10.10 -20.24 -12.03
C CYS A 183 -8.73 -19.79 -12.55
N THR A 184 -8.58 -19.78 -13.86
CA THR A 184 -7.41 -19.17 -14.50
C THR A 184 -7.54 -17.63 -14.50
N LYS A 185 -6.42 -16.92 -14.61
CA LYS A 185 -6.42 -15.45 -14.75
C LYS A 185 -7.28 -14.98 -15.92
N LYS A 186 -7.28 -15.75 -17.02
CA LYS A 186 -8.07 -15.44 -18.21
C LYS A 186 -9.56 -15.56 -17.95
N GLU A 187 -10.00 -16.64 -17.30
CA GLU A 187 -11.41 -16.84 -16.95
C GLU A 187 -11.94 -15.77 -16.01
N LEU A 188 -11.15 -15.38 -14.99
CA LEU A 188 -11.51 -14.28 -14.08
C LEU A 188 -11.63 -12.95 -14.83
N LYS A 189 -10.73 -12.68 -15.77
CA LYS A 189 -10.80 -11.47 -16.59
C LYS A 189 -12.03 -11.47 -17.51
N GLU A 190 -12.25 -12.55 -18.25
CA GLU A 190 -13.45 -12.71 -19.11
C GLU A 190 -14.74 -12.57 -18.30
N TRP A 191 -14.76 -13.08 -17.07
CA TRP A 191 -15.89 -12.90 -16.17
C TRP A 191 -16.10 -11.42 -15.79
N VAL A 192 -15.03 -10.69 -15.42
CA VAL A 192 -15.12 -9.25 -15.14
C VAL A 192 -15.60 -8.46 -16.34
N GLU A 193 -15.13 -8.78 -17.55
CA GLU A 193 -15.56 -8.17 -18.81
C GLU A 193 -17.04 -8.44 -19.15
N SER A 194 -17.62 -9.52 -18.59
CA SER A 194 -19.04 -9.86 -18.77
C SER A 194 -19.98 -9.10 -17.84
N LEU A 195 -19.47 -8.38 -16.85
CA LEU A 195 -20.26 -7.62 -15.91
C LEU A 195 -20.89 -6.38 -16.58
N THR A 196 -22.04 -5.96 -16.06
CA THR A 196 -22.61 -4.66 -16.45
C THR A 196 -21.77 -3.52 -15.88
N SER A 197 -21.86 -2.33 -16.46
CA SER A 197 -21.19 -1.13 -15.93
C SER A 197 -21.58 -0.83 -14.49
N GLU A 198 -22.84 -1.08 -14.09
CA GLU A 198 -23.30 -0.91 -12.73
C GLU A 198 -22.59 -1.86 -11.75
N HIS A 199 -22.46 -3.14 -12.13
CA HIS A 199 -21.75 -4.13 -11.32
C HIS A 199 -20.27 -3.78 -11.20
N PHE A 200 -19.65 -3.36 -12.29
CA PHE A 200 -18.25 -2.95 -12.29
C PHE A 200 -18.01 -1.74 -11.39
N GLN A 201 -18.86 -0.72 -11.40
CA GLN A 201 -18.78 0.43 -10.50
C GLN A 201 -18.88 0.04 -9.02
N LYS A 202 -19.72 -0.95 -8.68
CA LYS A 202 -19.79 -1.47 -7.30
C LYS A 202 -18.46 -2.10 -6.88
N ILE A 203 -17.77 -2.80 -7.79
CA ILE A 203 -16.45 -3.36 -7.53
C ILE A 203 -15.40 -2.26 -7.45
N GLU A 204 -15.45 -1.23 -8.30
CA GLU A 204 -14.54 -0.08 -8.23
C GLU A 204 -14.63 0.63 -6.88
N LYS A 205 -15.83 0.74 -6.31
CA LYS A 205 -16.05 1.31 -4.98
C LYS A 205 -15.24 0.60 -3.89
N PHE A 206 -14.98 -0.71 -4.01
CA PHE A 206 -14.11 -1.43 -3.10
C PHE A 206 -12.70 -0.83 -3.06
N PHE A 207 -12.11 -0.50 -4.23
CA PHE A 207 -10.78 0.09 -4.32
C PHE A 207 -10.73 1.55 -3.86
N GLU A 208 -11.80 2.30 -4.08
CA GLU A 208 -11.91 3.69 -3.60
C GLU A 208 -11.95 3.75 -2.08
N THR A 209 -12.68 2.83 -1.45
CA THR A 209 -12.96 2.82 -0.01
C THR A 209 -12.01 1.96 0.81
N MET A 210 -11.14 1.16 0.17
CA MET A 210 -10.21 0.27 0.88
C MET A 210 -9.26 1.05 1.80
N PRO A 211 -8.71 0.38 2.84
CA PRO A 211 -7.75 1.01 3.74
C PRO A 211 -6.56 1.61 2.99
N LYS A 212 -6.18 2.82 3.35
CA LYS A 212 -5.06 3.56 2.77
C LYS A 212 -4.26 4.26 3.86
N LEU A 213 -2.95 4.35 3.66
CA LEU A 213 -2.09 5.13 4.52
C LEU A 213 -2.32 6.61 4.23
N LYS A 214 -2.79 7.36 5.22
CA LYS A 214 -3.15 8.78 5.05
C LYS A 214 -2.67 9.65 6.21
N HIS A 215 -2.35 10.88 5.87
CA HIS A 215 -2.16 11.96 6.82
C HIS A 215 -2.65 13.28 6.21
N THR A 216 -3.38 14.06 7.01
CA THR A 216 -3.91 15.35 6.58
C THR A 216 -3.10 16.46 7.23
N LEU A 217 -2.49 17.31 6.41
CA LEU A 217 -1.73 18.48 6.83
C LEU A 217 -2.55 19.75 6.68
N LYS A 218 -2.41 20.67 7.63
CA LYS A 218 -2.86 22.05 7.50
C LYS A 218 -1.65 22.97 7.47
N VAL A 219 -1.48 23.67 6.37
CA VAL A 219 -0.37 24.60 6.16
C VAL A 219 -0.88 25.96 5.73
N THR A 220 -0.26 27.03 6.25
CA THR A 220 -0.57 28.38 5.83
C THR A 220 0.39 28.79 4.71
N ASN A 221 -0.13 29.14 3.55
CA ASN A 221 0.66 29.68 2.46
C ASN A 221 1.31 31.00 2.89
N PRO A 222 2.65 31.13 2.92
CA PRO A 222 3.32 32.34 3.38
C PRO A 222 3.09 33.56 2.48
N LYS A 223 2.71 33.36 1.22
CA LYS A 223 2.45 34.42 0.24
C LYS A 223 1.00 34.91 0.31
N THR A 224 0.04 33.98 0.19
CA THR A 224 -1.38 34.31 0.12
C THR A 224 -2.04 34.46 1.49
N LYS A 225 -1.40 33.97 2.57
CA LYS A 225 -1.92 33.88 3.94
C LYS A 225 -3.14 32.98 4.11
N LYS A 226 -3.48 32.16 3.12
CA LYS A 226 -4.58 31.21 3.20
C LYS A 226 -4.14 29.89 3.82
N GLU A 227 -5.04 29.29 4.60
CA GLU A 227 -4.86 27.92 5.08
C GLU A 227 -5.17 26.95 3.95
N ASN A 228 -4.28 25.98 3.75
CA ASN A 228 -4.41 24.89 2.81
C ASN A 228 -4.50 23.57 3.57
N THR A 229 -5.38 22.70 3.12
CA THR A 229 -5.46 21.31 3.59
C THR A 229 -4.85 20.42 2.52
N ILE A 230 -3.83 19.65 2.87
CA ILE A 230 -3.10 18.77 1.97
C ILE A 230 -3.24 17.35 2.51
N GLU A 231 -3.73 16.43 1.69
CA GLU A 231 -3.77 15.01 2.01
C GLU A 231 -2.54 14.32 1.43
N LEU A 232 -1.81 13.59 2.27
CA LEU A 232 -0.72 12.71 1.89
C LEU A 232 -1.25 11.27 1.90
N GLU A 233 -1.02 10.53 0.82
CA GLU A 233 -1.52 9.16 0.65
C GLU A 233 -0.44 8.24 0.09
N GLY A 234 -0.25 7.10 0.74
CA GLY A 234 0.74 6.11 0.33
C GLY A 234 2.18 6.50 0.62
N LEU A 235 3.11 5.56 0.41
CA LEU A 235 4.54 5.79 0.68
C LEU A 235 5.17 6.88 -0.18
N SER A 236 4.73 7.05 -1.42
CA SER A 236 5.30 8.04 -2.35
C SER A 236 5.27 9.45 -1.77
N ASP A 237 4.16 9.84 -1.14
CA ASP A 237 4.00 11.18 -0.60
C ASP A 237 4.84 11.43 0.66
N PHE A 238 5.31 10.37 1.32
CA PHE A 238 6.16 10.44 2.51
C PHE A 238 7.66 10.29 2.22
N PHE A 239 8.03 10.09 0.95
CA PHE A 239 9.43 9.93 0.52
C PHE A 239 9.79 10.80 -0.70
N ALA A 240 8.92 11.73 -1.07
CA ALA A 240 9.16 12.69 -2.15
C ALA A 240 10.17 13.77 -1.76
#